data_df7dc6bd2bbe39f2cb5023ad1ef008af
#
_entry.id   df7dc6bd2bbe39f2cb5023ad1ef008af
#
_cell.length_a   1.000
_cell.length_b   1.000
_cell.length_c   1.000
_cell.angle_alpha   90.00
_cell.angle_beta   90.00
_cell.angle_gamma   90.00
#
_symmetry.space_group_name_H-M   'P 1'
#
loop_
_entity.id
_entity.type
_entity.pdbx_description
1 polymer ?
#
loop_
_entity_poly.entity_id
_entity_poly.type
_entity_poly.pdbx_seq_one_letter_code
_entity_poly.pdbx_strand_id
1 'polypeptide(L)'
;MIKVGILGAAGYTGGELIRLLLNHPEAEIVFANSESNAGNLVSDVHEGLIGETDLKFTDAMPFDKVDVVFFCFGHGKSEAFLKEHTIPANVKIIDLAQDFRIKGNHDYVYGLPEINKEDIQKAQHVANPGCFATAIQLGLLPAANLNLLKYDVSVNAITGSTGAGQKPGATTHFSWRNNNLSIYKPFTHQHLAEIRQSLAQVQGHLDVDIDFIPYRGDFARGIFCTEVIRTKAPADEVIQAYKDFYADAAFTHYSDKPLDLKQVVNTNKCLVHIDAFDNKLLVTSCIDNLLKGAVGQAIQNMNLMFGIDETAGLRLKASAF
;
A
#
# COMPACT_ATOMS: atom_id res chain seq x y z
N MET A 1 18.71 -8.02 14.92
CA MET A 1 17.60 -7.07 14.73
C MET A 1 17.93 -6.17 13.57
N ILE A 2 17.00 -5.97 12.64
CA ILE A 2 17.13 -5.02 11.51
C ILE A 2 17.03 -3.60 12.07
N LYS A 3 18.02 -2.78 11.81
CA LYS A 3 18.08 -1.38 12.28
C LYS A 3 17.39 -0.47 11.30
N VAL A 4 16.34 0.23 11.76
CA VAL A 4 15.44 1.00 10.90
C VAL A 4 15.58 2.48 11.13
N GLY A 5 15.74 3.25 10.05
CA GLY A 5 15.59 4.69 10.01
C GLY A 5 14.26 5.08 9.33
N ILE A 6 13.59 6.11 9.85
CA ILE A 6 12.34 6.60 9.30
C ILE A 6 12.47 8.08 8.95
N LEU A 7 12.31 8.44 7.69
CA LEU A 7 12.25 9.82 7.23
C LEU A 7 10.80 10.26 7.04
N GLY A 8 10.44 11.47 7.50
CA GLY A 8 9.06 11.95 7.47
C GLY A 8 8.16 11.29 8.53
N ALA A 9 8.75 10.97 9.69
CA ALA A 9 8.14 10.16 10.74
C ALA A 9 6.90 10.79 11.40
N ALA A 10 6.69 12.11 11.29
CA ALA A 10 5.54 12.79 11.90
C ALA A 10 4.23 12.69 11.10
N GLY A 11 4.25 12.17 9.86
CA GLY A 11 3.06 11.95 9.04
C GLY A 11 2.28 10.68 9.43
N TYR A 12 1.08 10.46 8.85
CA TYR A 12 0.27 9.25 9.12
C TYR A 12 1.02 7.95 8.82
N THR A 13 1.72 7.88 7.69
CA THR A 13 2.52 6.71 7.33
C THR A 13 3.67 6.50 8.30
N GLY A 14 4.35 7.57 8.74
CA GLY A 14 5.40 7.49 9.76
C GLY A 14 4.88 6.97 11.09
N GLY A 15 3.75 7.49 11.56
CA GLY A 15 3.13 7.05 12.82
C GLY A 15 2.68 5.58 12.79
N GLU A 16 2.05 5.16 11.70
CA GLU A 16 1.67 3.75 11.51
C GLU A 16 2.90 2.83 11.42
N LEU A 17 3.96 3.28 10.74
CA LEU A 17 5.21 2.52 10.66
C LEU A 17 5.85 2.36 12.04
N ILE A 18 5.93 3.42 12.85
CA ILE A 18 6.42 3.36 14.24
C ILE A 18 5.57 2.38 15.04
N ARG A 19 4.24 2.49 14.99
CA ARG A 19 3.31 1.60 15.70
C ARG A 19 3.55 0.13 15.42
N LEU A 20 3.81 -0.23 14.17
CA LEU A 20 4.07 -1.62 13.78
C LEU A 20 5.46 -2.08 14.18
N LEU A 21 6.48 -1.23 13.97
CA LEU A 21 7.88 -1.58 14.26
C LEU A 21 8.16 -1.72 15.76
N LEU A 22 7.47 -0.99 16.62
CA LEU A 22 7.59 -1.15 18.09
C LEU A 22 7.26 -2.58 18.55
N ASN A 23 6.41 -3.29 17.83
CA ASN A 23 6.01 -4.66 18.11
C ASN A 23 6.61 -5.69 17.11
N HIS A 24 7.58 -5.28 16.29
CA HIS A 24 8.19 -6.17 15.33
C HIS A 24 9.28 -7.03 15.97
N PRO A 25 9.22 -8.38 15.86
CA PRO A 25 10.12 -9.26 16.60
C PRO A 25 11.60 -9.17 16.18
N GLU A 26 11.87 -8.70 14.96
CA GLU A 26 13.20 -8.71 14.35
C GLU A 26 13.68 -7.33 13.87
N ALA A 27 12.99 -6.24 14.24
CA ALA A 27 13.40 -4.89 13.85
C ALA A 27 13.42 -3.94 15.05
N GLU A 28 14.28 -2.92 14.99
CA GLU A 28 14.37 -1.84 15.97
C GLU A 28 14.48 -0.48 15.30
N ILE A 29 13.80 0.52 15.82
CA ILE A 29 13.85 1.90 15.31
C ILE A 29 15.07 2.60 15.90
N VAL A 30 16.03 2.97 15.04
CA VAL A 30 17.24 3.72 15.43
C VAL A 30 16.97 5.22 15.44
N PHE A 31 16.24 5.72 14.45
CA PHE A 31 15.84 7.11 14.41
C PHE A 31 14.48 7.32 13.71
N ALA A 32 13.74 8.32 14.16
CA ALA A 32 12.51 8.83 13.56
C ALA A 32 12.72 10.30 13.20
N ASN A 33 12.96 10.59 11.91
CA ASN A 33 13.29 11.96 11.49
C ASN A 33 12.04 12.81 11.30
N SER A 34 12.05 13.98 11.92
CA SER A 34 11.12 15.07 11.68
C SER A 34 11.76 16.38 12.14
N GLU A 35 12.12 17.26 11.21
CA GLU A 35 12.74 18.56 11.53
C GLU A 35 11.84 19.42 12.43
N SER A 36 10.55 19.51 12.10
CA SER A 36 9.59 20.35 12.84
C SER A 36 9.25 19.85 14.25
N ASN A 37 9.58 18.59 14.58
CA ASN A 37 9.27 17.97 15.87
C ASN A 37 10.53 17.46 16.59
N ALA A 38 11.73 17.81 16.12
CA ALA A 38 12.98 17.33 16.72
C ALA A 38 13.03 17.63 18.22
N GLY A 39 13.35 16.59 19.02
CA GLY A 39 13.39 16.64 20.49
C GLY A 39 12.07 16.32 21.21
N ASN A 40 10.92 16.39 20.52
CA ASN A 40 9.62 16.00 21.09
C ASN A 40 9.47 14.47 21.11
N LEU A 41 8.66 13.95 22.03
CA LEU A 41 8.28 12.54 22.02
C LEU A 41 7.45 12.23 20.77
N VAL A 42 7.58 11.02 20.22
CA VAL A 42 6.72 10.60 19.10
C VAL A 42 5.26 10.54 19.51
N SER A 43 4.97 10.27 20.79
CA SER A 43 3.63 10.30 21.38
C SER A 43 3.00 11.68 21.46
N ASP A 44 3.78 12.77 21.39
CA ASP A 44 3.23 14.14 21.34
C ASP A 44 2.54 14.45 19.99
N VAL A 45 2.89 13.69 18.94
CA VAL A 45 2.30 13.81 17.58
C VAL A 45 1.38 12.63 17.28
N HIS A 46 1.79 11.44 17.69
CA HIS A 46 1.06 10.18 17.51
C HIS A 46 0.53 9.70 18.86
N GLU A 47 -0.51 10.39 19.36
CA GLU A 47 -1.06 10.20 20.71
C GLU A 47 -1.47 8.76 21.04
N GLY A 48 -1.79 7.95 20.04
CA GLY A 48 -2.05 6.51 20.18
C GLY A 48 -0.83 5.69 20.66
N LEU A 49 0.36 6.31 20.77
CA LEU A 49 1.60 5.68 21.25
C LEU A 49 1.96 6.11 22.69
N ILE A 50 1.06 6.80 23.39
CA ILE A 50 1.25 7.17 24.81
C ILE A 50 1.40 5.88 25.64
N GLY A 51 2.52 5.76 26.36
CA GLY A 51 2.84 4.61 27.19
C GLY A 51 3.50 3.43 26.45
N GLU A 52 3.61 3.51 25.11
CA GLU A 52 4.23 2.43 24.29
C GLU A 52 5.72 2.67 24.07
N THR A 53 6.19 3.92 24.08
CA THR A 53 7.60 4.27 23.79
C THR A 53 7.98 5.65 24.30
N ASP A 54 9.26 5.81 24.65
CA ASP A 54 9.90 7.12 24.94
C ASP A 54 10.73 7.62 23.73
N LEU A 55 10.54 7.05 22.55
CA LEU A 55 11.22 7.47 21.31
C LEU A 55 10.95 8.95 21.04
N LYS A 56 12.00 9.68 20.65
CA LYS A 56 11.91 11.09 20.27
C LYS A 56 12.17 11.27 18.79
N PHE A 57 11.52 12.26 18.20
CA PHE A 57 11.91 12.74 16.90
C PHE A 57 13.29 13.38 16.92
N THR A 58 13.99 13.27 15.80
CA THR A 58 15.30 13.90 15.59
C THR A 58 15.37 14.56 14.22
N ASP A 59 16.19 15.59 14.08
CA ASP A 59 16.61 16.16 12.79
C ASP A 59 17.82 15.43 12.20
N ALA A 60 18.55 14.67 13.04
CA ALA A 60 19.69 13.87 12.59
C ALA A 60 19.25 12.64 11.77
N MET A 61 20.07 12.28 10.81
CA MET A 61 19.88 11.14 9.90
C MET A 61 21.13 10.25 9.89
N PRO A 62 21.41 9.48 10.95
CA PRO A 62 22.60 8.63 11.05
C PRO A 62 22.48 7.38 10.18
N PHE A 63 22.62 7.54 8.86
CA PHE A 63 22.47 6.45 7.88
C PHE A 63 23.51 5.34 8.07
N ASP A 64 24.67 5.64 8.65
CA ASP A 64 25.71 4.67 8.99
C ASP A 64 25.33 3.70 10.12
N LYS A 65 24.21 3.96 10.82
CA LYS A 65 23.73 3.16 11.97
C LYS A 65 22.53 2.30 11.65
N VAL A 66 22.02 2.31 10.43
CA VAL A 66 20.83 1.59 10.02
C VAL A 66 21.08 0.62 8.89
N ASP A 67 20.24 -0.40 8.78
CA ASP A 67 20.26 -1.38 7.71
C ASP A 67 19.26 -1.03 6.60
N VAL A 68 18.18 -0.31 6.96
CA VAL A 68 17.12 0.14 6.05
C VAL A 68 16.57 1.51 6.45
N VAL A 69 16.19 2.30 5.43
CA VAL A 69 15.52 3.58 5.63
C VAL A 69 14.18 3.57 4.89
N PHE A 70 13.13 3.95 5.60
CA PHE A 70 11.81 4.16 5.01
C PHE A 70 11.61 5.65 4.67
N PHE A 71 11.23 5.92 3.43
CA PHE A 71 10.86 7.25 2.98
C PHE A 71 9.36 7.44 3.10
N CYS A 72 8.93 8.09 4.17
CA CYS A 72 7.54 8.48 4.42
C CYS A 72 7.26 9.92 3.96
N PHE A 73 7.88 10.32 2.87
CA PHE A 73 7.72 11.66 2.29
C PHE A 73 6.40 11.82 1.53
N GLY A 74 6.03 13.07 1.29
CA GLY A 74 5.03 13.39 0.26
C GLY A 74 5.58 13.15 -1.14
N HIS A 75 4.68 12.90 -2.09
CA HIS A 75 5.03 12.65 -3.50
C HIS A 75 5.92 13.75 -4.10
N GLY A 76 6.88 13.38 -4.92
CA GLY A 76 7.83 14.27 -5.58
C GLY A 76 9.02 14.70 -4.70
N LYS A 77 9.16 14.16 -3.49
CA LYS A 77 10.22 14.57 -2.55
C LYS A 77 11.36 13.56 -2.42
N SER A 78 11.16 12.29 -2.73
CA SER A 78 12.18 11.25 -2.56
C SER A 78 13.34 11.45 -3.54
N GLU A 79 13.05 11.75 -4.79
CA GLU A 79 14.07 12.04 -5.80
C GLU A 79 14.87 13.32 -5.45
N ALA A 80 14.21 14.38 -4.98
CA ALA A 80 14.86 15.61 -4.55
C ALA A 80 15.80 15.34 -3.36
N PHE A 81 15.33 14.58 -2.36
CA PHE A 81 16.11 14.21 -1.20
C PHE A 81 17.40 13.45 -1.56
N LEU A 82 17.31 12.48 -2.48
CA LEU A 82 18.47 11.69 -2.92
C LEU A 82 19.49 12.49 -3.73
N LYS A 83 19.11 13.64 -4.29
CA LYS A 83 20.06 14.57 -4.94
C LYS A 83 20.89 15.37 -3.91
N GLU A 84 20.35 15.58 -2.73
CA GLU A 84 20.96 16.38 -1.66
C GLU A 84 21.68 15.52 -0.60
N HIS A 85 21.29 14.26 -0.46
CA HIS A 85 21.79 13.36 0.59
C HIS A 85 22.28 12.04 0.01
N THR A 86 23.46 11.61 0.46
CA THR A 86 24.02 10.31 0.09
C THR A 86 23.69 9.28 1.17
N ILE A 87 23.00 8.22 0.78
CA ILE A 87 22.75 7.04 1.63
C ILE A 87 23.84 6.01 1.31
N PRO A 88 24.48 5.39 2.33
CA PRO A 88 25.48 4.34 2.11
C PRO A 88 24.91 3.19 1.29
N ALA A 89 25.69 2.64 0.35
CA ALA A 89 25.23 1.61 -0.59
C ALA A 89 24.80 0.28 0.08
N ASN A 90 25.20 0.06 1.33
CA ASN A 90 24.77 -1.10 2.12
C ASN A 90 23.42 -0.89 2.83
N VAL A 91 22.89 0.33 2.85
CA VAL A 91 21.60 0.65 3.48
C VAL A 91 20.49 0.49 2.44
N LYS A 92 19.54 -0.37 2.74
CA LYS A 92 18.36 -0.58 1.86
C LYS A 92 17.38 0.58 1.96
N ILE A 93 16.64 0.84 0.87
CA ILE A 93 15.63 1.91 0.82
C ILE A 93 14.26 1.33 0.48
N ILE A 94 13.24 1.75 1.24
CA ILE A 94 11.83 1.49 0.91
C ILE A 94 11.12 2.84 0.81
N ASP A 95 10.75 3.21 -0.41
CA ASP A 95 10.08 4.49 -0.69
C ASP A 95 8.56 4.35 -0.78
N LEU A 96 7.84 5.09 0.05
CA LEU A 96 6.38 5.13 0.03
C LEU A 96 5.82 6.26 -0.86
N ALA A 97 6.67 7.13 -1.41
CA ALA A 97 6.26 8.14 -2.38
C ALA A 97 6.04 7.52 -3.78
N GLN A 98 5.57 8.32 -4.72
CA GLN A 98 5.30 7.83 -6.09
C GLN A 98 6.51 7.84 -7.02
N ASP A 99 7.61 8.44 -6.59
CA ASP A 99 8.72 8.91 -7.44
C ASP A 99 9.36 7.78 -8.25
N PHE A 100 9.46 6.58 -7.68
CA PHE A 100 10.16 5.44 -8.29
C PHE A 100 9.24 4.24 -8.62
N ARG A 101 7.91 4.41 -8.59
CA ARG A 101 6.97 3.30 -8.81
C ARG A 101 6.88 2.84 -10.25
N ILE A 102 7.13 3.75 -11.19
CA ILE A 102 7.07 3.43 -12.63
C ILE A 102 8.47 3.10 -13.11
N LYS A 103 8.62 1.97 -13.81
CA LYS A 103 9.90 1.54 -14.40
C LYS A 103 10.54 2.69 -15.21
N GLY A 104 11.80 2.94 -14.96
CA GLY A 104 12.55 4.04 -15.56
C GLY A 104 14.06 3.86 -15.38
N ASN A 105 14.80 4.95 -15.41
CA ASN A 105 16.25 4.94 -15.22
C ASN A 105 16.61 4.92 -13.72
N HIS A 106 16.20 3.88 -13.02
CA HIS A 106 16.48 3.61 -11.61
C HIS A 106 16.40 2.10 -11.34
N ASP A 107 16.93 1.65 -10.20
CA ASP A 107 16.99 0.26 -9.79
C ASP A 107 15.91 -0.16 -8.78
N TYR A 108 14.93 0.71 -8.53
CA TYR A 108 13.84 0.40 -7.62
C TYR A 108 12.95 -0.72 -8.17
N VAL A 109 12.74 -1.75 -7.37
CA VAL A 109 11.76 -2.82 -7.63
C VAL A 109 10.38 -2.35 -7.16
N TYR A 110 9.35 -2.55 -7.97
CA TYR A 110 7.97 -2.27 -7.58
C TYR A 110 7.51 -3.27 -6.52
N GLY A 111 7.23 -2.78 -5.32
CA GLY A 111 7.05 -3.55 -4.10
C GLY A 111 5.66 -4.18 -3.93
N LEU A 112 5.13 -4.86 -4.95
CA LEU A 112 3.93 -5.68 -4.87
C LEU A 112 4.31 -7.16 -4.76
N PRO A 113 4.33 -7.76 -3.55
CA PRO A 113 4.86 -9.10 -3.32
C PRO A 113 4.17 -10.20 -4.14
N GLU A 114 2.88 -10.03 -4.44
CA GLU A 114 2.09 -11.02 -5.16
C GLU A 114 2.57 -11.30 -6.60
N ILE A 115 3.37 -10.38 -7.18
CA ILE A 115 3.94 -10.57 -8.54
C ILE A 115 5.45 -10.35 -8.62
N ASN A 116 6.09 -9.78 -7.59
CA ASN A 116 7.50 -9.40 -7.63
C ASN A 116 8.31 -9.96 -6.44
N LYS A 117 7.81 -10.99 -5.75
CA LYS A 117 8.41 -11.51 -4.51
C LYS A 117 9.90 -11.80 -4.62
N GLU A 118 10.31 -12.53 -5.68
CA GLU A 118 11.71 -12.90 -5.89
C GLU A 118 12.63 -11.69 -6.17
N ASP A 119 12.11 -10.70 -6.90
CA ASP A 119 12.85 -9.47 -7.20
C ASP A 119 12.99 -8.61 -5.94
N ILE A 120 11.93 -8.52 -5.11
CA ILE A 120 11.95 -7.81 -3.83
C ILE A 120 12.99 -8.43 -2.88
N GLN A 121 13.08 -9.77 -2.83
CA GLN A 121 14.07 -10.47 -1.99
C GLN A 121 15.52 -10.09 -2.34
N LYS A 122 15.79 -9.77 -3.59
CA LYS A 122 17.12 -9.41 -4.10
C LYS A 122 17.35 -7.89 -4.15
N ALA A 123 16.29 -7.09 -3.94
CA ALA A 123 16.34 -5.66 -4.12
C ALA A 123 17.20 -4.95 -3.06
N GLN A 124 17.88 -3.90 -3.49
CA GLN A 124 18.48 -2.88 -2.61
C GLN A 124 17.47 -1.74 -2.37
N HIS A 125 16.66 -1.42 -3.38
CA HIS A 125 15.67 -0.36 -3.31
C HIS A 125 14.29 -0.88 -3.74
N VAL A 126 13.25 -0.54 -2.96
CA VAL A 126 11.86 -0.92 -3.24
C VAL A 126 10.97 0.32 -3.27
N ALA A 127 10.21 0.48 -4.35
CA ALA A 127 9.15 1.48 -4.46
C ALA A 127 7.81 0.84 -4.03
N ASN A 128 7.33 1.21 -2.85
CA ASN A 128 6.11 0.66 -2.29
C ASN A 128 4.86 1.17 -3.03
N PRO A 129 3.94 0.31 -3.47
CA PRO A 129 2.75 0.67 -4.23
C PRO A 129 1.86 1.72 -3.57
N GLY A 130 1.11 2.46 -4.38
CA GLY A 130 0.04 3.33 -3.90
C GLY A 130 -1.18 2.53 -3.42
N CYS A 131 -1.95 3.10 -2.49
CA CYS A 131 -3.04 2.37 -1.83
C CYS A 131 -4.15 1.93 -2.79
N PHE A 132 -4.64 2.80 -3.67
CA PHE A 132 -5.61 2.40 -4.70
C PHE A 132 -4.98 1.44 -5.72
N ALA A 133 -3.72 1.68 -6.10
CA ALA A 133 -3.05 0.77 -7.02
C ALA A 133 -2.99 -0.64 -6.43
N THR A 134 -2.65 -0.78 -5.14
CA THR A 134 -2.66 -2.08 -4.46
C THR A 134 -4.03 -2.75 -4.51
N ALA A 135 -5.11 -2.03 -4.13
CA ALA A 135 -6.46 -2.60 -4.13
C ALA A 135 -6.88 -3.07 -5.53
N ILE A 136 -6.74 -2.20 -6.53
CA ILE A 136 -7.18 -2.45 -7.91
C ILE A 136 -6.35 -3.56 -8.55
N GLN A 137 -5.03 -3.54 -8.39
CA GLN A 137 -4.17 -4.58 -8.93
C GLN A 137 -4.52 -5.95 -8.35
N LEU A 138 -4.67 -6.05 -7.03
CA LEU A 138 -5.01 -7.31 -6.38
C LEU A 138 -6.41 -7.82 -6.76
N GLY A 139 -7.33 -6.97 -7.18
CA GLY A 139 -8.58 -7.39 -7.79
C GLY A 139 -8.43 -7.91 -9.22
N LEU A 140 -7.54 -7.32 -10.03
CA LEU A 140 -7.45 -7.58 -11.47
C LEU A 140 -6.32 -8.53 -11.90
N LEU A 141 -5.28 -8.74 -11.10
CA LEU A 141 -4.11 -9.54 -11.47
C LEU A 141 -4.44 -10.98 -11.88
N PRO A 142 -5.31 -11.74 -11.19
CA PRO A 142 -5.65 -13.08 -11.65
C PRO A 142 -6.40 -13.08 -12.98
N ALA A 143 -7.26 -12.08 -13.24
CA ALA A 143 -7.91 -11.92 -14.53
C ALA A 143 -6.92 -11.57 -15.65
N ALA A 144 -5.91 -10.73 -15.35
CA ALA A 144 -4.81 -10.44 -16.27
C ALA A 144 -3.99 -11.71 -16.58
N ASN A 145 -3.69 -12.51 -15.54
CA ASN A 145 -2.98 -13.79 -15.70
C ASN A 145 -3.74 -14.79 -16.59
N LEU A 146 -5.06 -14.78 -16.55
CA LEU A 146 -5.92 -15.54 -17.45
C LEU A 146 -6.13 -14.89 -18.82
N ASN A 147 -5.51 -13.73 -19.06
CA ASN A 147 -5.68 -12.95 -20.30
C ASN A 147 -7.15 -12.56 -20.57
N LEU A 148 -7.90 -12.22 -19.52
CA LEU A 148 -9.32 -11.87 -19.60
C LEU A 148 -9.59 -10.38 -19.77
N LEU A 149 -8.61 -9.50 -19.58
CA LEU A 149 -8.78 -8.06 -19.75
C LEU A 149 -8.75 -7.68 -21.24
N LYS A 150 -9.87 -7.94 -21.93
CA LYS A 150 -10.06 -7.73 -23.38
C LYS A 150 -10.96 -6.55 -23.70
N TYR A 151 -11.61 -5.98 -22.71
CA TYR A 151 -12.52 -4.81 -22.78
C TYR A 151 -12.17 -3.86 -21.66
N ASP A 152 -12.54 -2.59 -21.82
CA ASP A 152 -12.33 -1.59 -20.79
C ASP A 152 -12.92 -2.03 -19.45
N VAL A 153 -12.17 -1.78 -18.40
CA VAL A 153 -12.50 -2.21 -17.04
C VAL A 153 -13.01 -1.01 -16.26
N SER A 154 -14.28 -1.03 -15.87
CA SER A 154 -14.84 0.01 -15.00
C SER A 154 -14.46 -0.28 -13.55
N VAL A 155 -13.80 0.69 -12.92
CA VAL A 155 -13.30 0.60 -11.54
C VAL A 155 -13.87 1.73 -10.70
N ASN A 156 -14.58 1.38 -9.62
CA ASN A 156 -15.04 2.34 -8.62
C ASN A 156 -14.41 1.97 -7.27
N ALA A 157 -13.72 2.91 -6.65
CA ALA A 157 -13.10 2.64 -5.35
C ALA A 157 -13.31 3.78 -4.36
N ILE A 158 -13.76 3.44 -3.16
CA ILE A 158 -14.01 4.39 -2.07
C ILE A 158 -12.87 4.27 -1.06
N THR A 159 -12.21 5.39 -0.75
CA THR A 159 -11.15 5.44 0.26
C THR A 159 -11.55 6.27 1.47
N GLY A 160 -10.98 5.91 2.62
CA GLY A 160 -11.03 6.73 3.83
C GLY A 160 -10.26 8.06 3.70
N SER A 161 -10.58 9.01 4.57
CA SER A 161 -10.01 10.37 4.54
C SER A 161 -8.51 10.43 4.83
N THR A 162 -7.94 9.44 5.55
CA THR A 162 -6.50 9.38 5.85
C THR A 162 -5.62 9.24 4.62
N GLY A 163 -6.17 8.76 3.48
CA GLY A 163 -5.46 8.72 2.20
C GLY A 163 -5.07 10.09 1.65
N ALA A 164 -5.64 11.18 2.17
CA ALA A 164 -5.25 12.55 1.81
C ALA A 164 -4.05 13.09 2.59
N GLY A 165 -3.56 12.34 3.58
CA GLY A 165 -2.50 12.77 4.49
C GLY A 165 -3.00 13.64 5.63
N GLN A 166 -2.09 14.02 6.53
CA GLN A 166 -2.39 14.74 7.75
C GLN A 166 -2.63 16.25 7.53
N LYS A 167 -2.09 16.83 6.47
CA LYS A 167 -2.23 18.27 6.21
C LYS A 167 -3.71 18.64 6.00
N PRO A 168 -4.27 19.58 6.79
CA PRO A 168 -5.64 20.02 6.63
C PRO A 168 -5.94 20.54 5.22
N GLY A 169 -7.11 20.18 4.71
CA GLY A 169 -7.58 20.64 3.39
C GLY A 169 -9.10 20.83 3.39
N ALA A 170 -9.60 21.64 2.47
CA ALA A 170 -11.03 21.98 2.40
C ALA A 170 -11.93 20.72 2.31
N THR A 171 -11.53 19.72 1.50
CA THR A 171 -12.31 18.49 1.30
C THR A 171 -12.09 17.41 2.36
N THR A 172 -11.18 17.62 3.30
CA THR A 172 -10.96 16.77 4.47
C THR A 172 -11.38 17.41 5.77
N HIS A 173 -11.83 18.67 5.73
CA HIS A 173 -12.37 19.37 6.88
C HIS A 173 -13.63 18.67 7.40
N PHE A 174 -13.80 18.56 8.73
CA PHE A 174 -14.86 17.78 9.35
C PHE A 174 -16.25 18.14 8.81
N SER A 175 -16.64 19.43 8.80
CA SER A 175 -17.97 19.85 8.33
C SER A 175 -18.23 19.59 6.85
N TRP A 176 -17.19 19.43 6.03
CA TRP A 176 -17.32 19.10 4.63
C TRP A 176 -17.38 17.59 4.42
N ARG A 177 -16.59 16.82 5.19
CA ARG A 177 -16.43 15.37 5.01
C ARG A 177 -17.50 14.56 5.71
N ASN A 178 -17.97 15.01 6.88
CA ASN A 178 -18.96 14.28 7.66
C ASN A 178 -20.29 14.10 6.89
N ASN A 179 -20.81 12.89 6.85
CA ASN A 179 -22.01 12.47 6.09
C ASN A 179 -21.92 12.85 4.59
N ASN A 180 -20.74 12.82 3.99
CA ASN A 180 -20.51 13.25 2.61
C ASN A 180 -19.62 12.28 1.83
N LEU A 181 -19.96 12.04 0.57
CA LEU A 181 -19.19 11.27 -0.41
C LEU A 181 -18.86 12.16 -1.61
N SER A 182 -17.64 12.10 -2.12
CA SER A 182 -17.26 12.89 -3.31
C SER A 182 -16.25 12.13 -4.17
N ILE A 183 -16.35 12.33 -5.50
CA ILE A 183 -15.34 11.89 -6.45
C ILE A 183 -14.18 12.90 -6.51
N TYR A 184 -12.99 12.39 -6.92
CA TYR A 184 -11.86 13.26 -7.23
C TYR A 184 -10.95 12.60 -8.27
N LYS A 185 -10.33 13.37 -9.15
CA LYS A 185 -9.43 12.89 -10.21
C LYS A 185 -9.95 11.69 -11.01
N PRO A 186 -11.22 11.64 -11.46
CA PRO A 186 -11.70 10.53 -12.28
C PRO A 186 -10.86 10.43 -13.56
N PHE A 187 -10.51 9.22 -13.97
CA PHE A 187 -9.72 8.87 -15.16
C PHE A 187 -8.29 9.47 -15.21
N THR A 188 -7.91 10.27 -14.23
CA THR A 188 -6.61 11.00 -14.21
C THR A 188 -5.81 10.76 -12.94
N HIS A 189 -6.23 9.80 -12.11
CA HIS A 189 -5.54 9.49 -10.86
C HIS A 189 -4.13 8.93 -11.15
N GLN A 190 -3.13 9.41 -10.42
CA GLN A 190 -1.72 9.05 -10.62
C GLN A 190 -1.44 7.54 -10.49
N HIS A 191 -2.25 6.80 -9.74
CA HIS A 191 -2.09 5.35 -9.58
C HIS A 191 -2.42 4.55 -10.86
N LEU A 192 -3.09 5.15 -11.87
CA LEU A 192 -3.37 4.46 -13.13
C LEU A 192 -2.11 3.97 -13.84
N ALA A 193 -1.01 4.73 -13.77
CA ALA A 193 0.25 4.31 -14.36
C ALA A 193 0.80 3.03 -13.70
N GLU A 194 0.73 2.93 -12.36
CA GLU A 194 1.14 1.73 -11.61
C GLU A 194 0.27 0.52 -11.99
N ILE A 195 -1.06 0.72 -12.03
CA ILE A 195 -2.03 -0.32 -12.36
C ILE A 195 -1.77 -0.88 -13.75
N ARG A 196 -1.67 -0.01 -14.75
CA ARG A 196 -1.40 -0.40 -16.15
C ARG A 196 -0.07 -1.14 -16.28
N GLN A 197 0.98 -0.67 -15.60
CA GLN A 197 2.29 -1.32 -15.61
C GLN A 197 2.22 -2.77 -15.10
N SER A 198 1.58 -3.01 -13.97
CA SER A 198 1.50 -4.34 -13.36
C SER A 198 0.59 -5.28 -14.12
N LEU A 199 -0.56 -4.81 -14.59
CA LEU A 199 -1.46 -5.61 -15.42
C LEU A 199 -0.81 -5.98 -16.76
N ALA A 200 -0.09 -5.06 -17.40
CA ALA A 200 0.66 -5.34 -18.62
C ALA A 200 1.83 -6.32 -18.37
N GLN A 201 2.49 -6.24 -17.21
CA GLN A 201 3.54 -7.18 -16.82
C GLN A 201 3.01 -8.63 -16.77
N VAL A 202 1.81 -8.83 -16.21
CA VAL A 202 1.21 -10.16 -16.02
C VAL A 202 0.51 -10.66 -17.28
N GLN A 203 -0.26 -9.80 -17.98
CA GLN A 203 -0.98 -10.18 -19.21
C GLN A 203 -0.09 -10.23 -20.46
N GLY A 204 1.12 -9.64 -20.39
CA GLY A 204 2.03 -9.45 -21.53
C GLY A 204 1.86 -8.09 -22.22
N HIS A 205 0.63 -7.58 -22.36
CA HIS A 205 0.30 -6.24 -22.84
C HIS A 205 -1.11 -5.86 -22.37
N LEU A 206 -1.43 -4.58 -22.38
CA LEU A 206 -2.74 -4.07 -21.95
C LEU A 206 -3.21 -2.96 -22.91
N ASP A 207 -4.14 -3.30 -23.80
CA ASP A 207 -4.69 -2.39 -24.83
C ASP A 207 -6.06 -1.81 -24.47
N VAL A 208 -6.54 -2.07 -23.24
CA VAL A 208 -7.84 -1.62 -22.74
C VAL A 208 -7.67 -0.47 -21.76
N ASP A 209 -8.71 0.33 -21.60
CA ASP A 209 -8.71 1.38 -20.59
C ASP A 209 -9.16 0.86 -19.22
N ILE A 210 -8.59 1.47 -18.18
CA ILE A 210 -9.00 1.28 -16.79
C ILE A 210 -9.75 2.56 -16.38
N ASP A 211 -11.07 2.48 -16.44
CA ASP A 211 -11.99 3.58 -16.16
C ASP A 211 -12.15 3.77 -14.65
N PHE A 212 -11.12 4.34 -14.05
CA PHE A 212 -11.04 4.49 -12.60
C PHE A 212 -11.72 5.77 -12.11
N ILE A 213 -12.73 5.60 -11.24
CA ILE A 213 -13.43 6.68 -10.53
C ILE A 213 -13.17 6.53 -9.02
N PRO A 214 -12.25 7.31 -8.45
CA PRO A 214 -12.00 7.30 -7.01
C PRO A 214 -13.01 8.16 -6.26
N TYR A 215 -13.47 7.63 -5.12
CA TYR A 215 -14.33 8.34 -4.17
C TYR A 215 -13.61 8.51 -2.83
N ARG A 216 -13.91 9.59 -2.13
CA ARG A 216 -13.54 9.76 -0.74
C ARG A 216 -14.79 9.65 0.14
N GLY A 217 -14.78 8.63 1.02
CA GLY A 217 -15.89 8.33 1.90
C GLY A 217 -15.82 9.06 3.25
N ASP A 218 -16.90 8.94 4.01
CA ASP A 218 -17.03 9.47 5.37
C ASP A 218 -16.59 8.43 6.40
N PHE A 219 -15.34 8.00 6.28
CA PHE A 219 -14.66 7.14 7.25
C PHE A 219 -13.15 7.39 7.21
N ALA A 220 -12.43 6.99 8.24
CA ALA A 220 -11.01 7.31 8.36
C ALA A 220 -10.13 6.40 7.50
N ARG A 221 -10.34 5.07 7.55
CA ARG A 221 -9.43 4.06 6.99
C ARG A 221 -10.14 3.05 6.13
N GLY A 222 -9.43 2.55 5.14
CA GLY A 222 -9.82 1.46 4.26
C GLY A 222 -10.06 1.90 2.82
N ILE A 223 -10.01 0.92 1.91
CA ILE A 223 -10.42 1.03 0.52
C ILE A 223 -11.37 -0.12 0.22
N PHE A 224 -12.54 0.22 -0.32
CA PHE A 224 -13.49 -0.71 -0.90
C PHE A 224 -13.52 -0.46 -2.41
N CYS A 225 -13.09 -1.45 -3.19
CA CYS A 225 -12.97 -1.35 -4.63
C CYS A 225 -13.92 -2.34 -5.31
N THR A 226 -14.55 -1.92 -6.39
CA THR A 226 -15.35 -2.76 -7.28
C THR A 226 -14.87 -2.59 -8.72
N GLU A 227 -14.72 -3.71 -9.43
CA GLU A 227 -14.17 -3.80 -10.77
C GLU A 227 -15.07 -4.67 -11.65
N VAL A 228 -15.49 -4.15 -12.80
CA VAL A 228 -16.36 -4.88 -13.73
C VAL A 228 -15.53 -5.41 -14.89
N ILE A 229 -15.40 -6.72 -14.99
CA ILE A 229 -14.72 -7.42 -16.07
C ILE A 229 -15.77 -8.05 -17.00
N ARG A 230 -15.68 -7.80 -18.30
CA ARG A 230 -16.52 -8.45 -19.32
C ARG A 230 -15.82 -9.68 -19.85
N THR A 231 -16.43 -10.85 -19.68
CA THR A 231 -15.87 -12.12 -20.15
C THR A 231 -17.00 -13.14 -20.36
N LYS A 232 -16.72 -14.15 -21.22
CA LYS A 232 -17.54 -15.34 -21.40
C LYS A 232 -16.89 -16.59 -20.78
N ALA A 233 -15.77 -16.42 -20.08
CA ALA A 233 -15.13 -17.52 -19.38
C ALA A 233 -16.08 -18.07 -18.29
N PRO A 234 -16.12 -19.40 -18.07
CA PRO A 234 -16.91 -19.98 -17.01
C PRO A 234 -16.55 -19.42 -15.64
N ALA A 235 -17.53 -18.94 -14.90
CA ALA A 235 -17.31 -18.26 -13.63
C ALA A 235 -16.53 -19.15 -12.62
N ASP A 236 -16.90 -20.43 -12.52
CA ASP A 236 -16.25 -21.34 -11.58
C ASP A 236 -14.77 -21.55 -11.89
N GLU A 237 -14.39 -21.57 -13.19
CA GLU A 237 -12.99 -21.67 -13.60
C GLU A 237 -12.20 -20.39 -13.24
N VAL A 238 -12.82 -19.22 -13.42
CA VAL A 238 -12.21 -17.94 -13.03
C VAL A 238 -12.05 -17.85 -11.52
N ILE A 239 -13.09 -18.20 -10.76
CA ILE A 239 -13.04 -18.21 -9.28
C ILE A 239 -11.93 -19.15 -8.78
N GLN A 240 -11.84 -20.35 -9.37
CA GLN A 240 -10.77 -21.29 -8.99
C GLN A 240 -9.39 -20.72 -9.30
N ALA A 241 -9.20 -20.09 -10.45
CA ALA A 241 -7.93 -19.45 -10.80
C ALA A 241 -7.56 -18.29 -9.86
N TYR A 242 -8.52 -17.53 -9.33
CA TYR A 242 -8.27 -16.54 -8.29
C TYR A 242 -7.80 -17.18 -6.98
N LYS A 243 -8.42 -18.29 -6.58
CA LYS A 243 -8.00 -19.05 -5.39
C LYS A 243 -6.58 -19.60 -5.57
N ASP A 244 -6.29 -20.14 -6.72
CA ASP A 244 -4.97 -20.72 -7.04
C ASP A 244 -3.88 -19.63 -7.12
N PHE A 245 -4.19 -18.48 -7.71
CA PHE A 245 -3.25 -17.37 -7.83
C PHE A 245 -2.80 -16.82 -6.46
N TYR A 246 -3.70 -16.82 -5.48
CA TYR A 246 -3.42 -16.33 -4.13
C TYR A 246 -3.18 -17.43 -3.10
N ALA A 247 -3.03 -18.69 -3.51
CA ALA A 247 -2.85 -19.82 -2.58
C ALA A 247 -1.65 -19.65 -1.65
N ASP A 248 -0.55 -19.12 -2.18
CA ASP A 248 0.70 -18.89 -1.43
C ASP A 248 0.90 -17.43 -1.00
N ALA A 249 -0.08 -16.57 -1.23
CA ALA A 249 0.00 -15.16 -0.84
C ALA A 249 -0.23 -14.99 0.67
N ALA A 250 0.73 -14.39 1.38
CA ALA A 250 0.67 -14.28 2.84
C ALA A 250 -0.48 -13.39 3.34
N PHE A 251 -0.90 -12.40 2.53
CA PHE A 251 -1.88 -11.39 2.96
C PHE A 251 -3.02 -11.13 1.98
N THR A 252 -3.02 -11.77 0.82
CA THR A 252 -4.12 -11.65 -0.15
C THR A 252 -4.91 -12.95 -0.20
N HIS A 253 -6.20 -12.87 0.06
CA HIS A 253 -7.04 -14.06 0.20
C HIS A 253 -8.34 -13.91 -0.61
N TYR A 254 -8.74 -14.97 -1.30
CA TYR A 254 -10.06 -15.07 -1.91
C TYR A 254 -11.11 -15.39 -0.82
N SER A 255 -12.27 -14.73 -0.90
CA SER A 255 -13.42 -14.98 -0.02
C SER A 255 -14.58 -15.56 -0.82
N ASP A 256 -15.16 -16.65 -0.35
CA ASP A 256 -16.41 -17.20 -0.91
C ASP A 256 -17.65 -16.40 -0.47
N LYS A 257 -17.49 -15.38 0.37
CA LYS A 257 -18.56 -14.54 0.90
C LYS A 257 -18.35 -13.09 0.46
N PRO A 258 -19.44 -12.32 0.26
CA PRO A 258 -19.37 -10.89 0.01
C PRO A 258 -18.52 -10.16 1.06
N LEU A 259 -17.86 -9.10 0.63
CA LEU A 259 -16.92 -8.35 1.46
C LEU A 259 -17.57 -7.10 2.06
N ASP A 260 -17.07 -6.73 3.24
CA ASP A 260 -17.23 -5.41 3.81
C ASP A 260 -15.89 -4.86 4.32
N LEU A 261 -15.82 -3.55 4.51
CA LEU A 261 -14.60 -2.86 4.86
C LEU A 261 -14.06 -3.22 6.25
N LYS A 262 -14.93 -3.55 7.20
CA LYS A 262 -14.53 -3.87 8.58
C LYS A 262 -13.71 -5.16 8.68
N GLN A 263 -13.79 -6.05 7.68
CA GLN A 263 -13.01 -7.29 7.63
C GLN A 263 -11.51 -7.06 7.46
N VAL A 264 -11.09 -5.90 6.93
CA VAL A 264 -9.70 -5.60 6.59
C VAL A 264 -9.11 -4.41 7.33
N VAL A 265 -9.93 -3.46 7.80
CA VAL A 265 -9.44 -2.28 8.53
C VAL A 265 -8.58 -2.71 9.72
N ASN A 266 -7.44 -2.04 9.89
CA ASN A 266 -6.40 -2.35 10.86
C ASN A 266 -5.66 -3.69 10.63
N THR A 267 -5.69 -4.26 9.42
CA THR A 267 -4.92 -5.46 9.06
C THR A 267 -4.08 -5.23 7.80
N ASN A 268 -3.06 -6.09 7.61
CA ASN A 268 -2.30 -6.12 6.35
C ASN A 268 -2.96 -7.00 5.27
N LYS A 269 -4.25 -7.31 5.41
CA LYS A 269 -4.97 -8.18 4.47
C LYS A 269 -5.50 -7.42 3.27
N CYS A 270 -5.47 -8.10 2.12
CA CYS A 270 -6.38 -7.85 1.01
C CYS A 270 -7.36 -9.02 0.92
N LEU A 271 -8.65 -8.73 0.85
CA LEU A 271 -9.67 -9.73 0.54
C LEU A 271 -10.21 -9.46 -0.85
N VAL A 272 -10.42 -10.53 -1.63
CA VAL A 272 -10.96 -10.48 -2.99
C VAL A 272 -12.16 -11.42 -3.08
N HIS A 273 -13.23 -10.98 -3.75
CA HIS A 273 -14.44 -11.75 -3.98
C HIS A 273 -14.97 -11.52 -5.41
N ILE A 274 -15.64 -12.50 -5.98
CA ILE A 274 -16.25 -12.41 -7.31
C ILE A 274 -17.74 -12.78 -7.21
N ASP A 275 -18.58 -11.87 -7.71
CA ASP A 275 -19.95 -12.16 -8.10
C ASP A 275 -20.03 -12.30 -9.62
N ALA A 276 -20.65 -13.37 -10.11
CA ALA A 276 -20.76 -13.65 -11.54
C ALA A 276 -22.18 -13.37 -12.07
N PHE A 277 -22.25 -12.66 -13.21
CA PHE A 277 -23.49 -12.28 -13.88
C PHE A 277 -23.37 -12.47 -15.39
N ASP A 278 -24.04 -13.43 -15.96
CA ASP A 278 -24.04 -13.69 -17.41
C ASP A 278 -22.65 -13.53 -18.06
N ASN A 279 -22.38 -12.40 -18.73
CA ASN A 279 -21.09 -12.09 -19.39
C ASN A 279 -20.23 -11.09 -18.60
N LYS A 280 -20.43 -10.95 -17.30
CA LYS A 280 -19.70 -10.03 -16.43
C LYS A 280 -19.30 -10.70 -15.12
N LEU A 281 -18.13 -10.31 -14.65
CA LEU A 281 -17.69 -10.56 -13.28
C LEU A 281 -17.62 -9.21 -12.55
N LEU A 282 -18.19 -9.14 -11.37
CA LEU A 282 -17.98 -8.06 -10.43
C LEU A 282 -16.92 -8.56 -9.43
N VAL A 283 -15.71 -8.05 -9.56
CA VAL A 283 -14.66 -8.29 -8.59
C VAL A 283 -14.73 -7.22 -7.52
N THR A 284 -14.72 -7.64 -6.27
CA THR A 284 -14.62 -6.73 -5.12
C THR A 284 -13.30 -6.99 -4.42
N SER A 285 -12.52 -5.94 -4.15
CA SER A 285 -11.30 -6.00 -3.35
C SER A 285 -11.34 -4.99 -2.21
N CYS A 286 -10.86 -5.41 -1.03
CA CYS A 286 -10.83 -4.57 0.17
C CYS A 286 -9.48 -4.62 0.85
N ILE A 287 -8.96 -3.44 1.26
CA ILE A 287 -7.71 -3.30 2.04
C ILE A 287 -7.85 -2.19 3.08
N ASP A 288 -6.96 -2.18 4.07
CA ASP A 288 -6.66 -0.96 4.83
C ASP A 288 -5.67 -0.09 4.04
N ASN A 289 -6.04 1.15 3.76
CA ASN A 289 -5.23 2.07 2.93
C ASN A 289 -3.90 2.47 3.55
N LEU A 290 -3.76 2.42 4.87
CA LEU A 290 -2.52 2.72 5.58
C LEU A 290 -1.66 1.47 5.87
N LEU A 291 -2.25 0.26 5.83
CA LEU A 291 -1.53 -1.00 6.07
C LEU A 291 -1.19 -1.72 4.76
N LYS A 292 -2.02 -2.62 4.25
CA LYS A 292 -1.74 -3.28 2.96
C LYS A 292 -1.61 -2.25 1.82
N GLY A 293 -2.31 -1.13 1.92
CA GLY A 293 -2.18 -0.02 0.97
C GLY A 293 -0.93 0.86 1.14
N ALA A 294 -0.16 0.70 2.23
CA ALA A 294 1.01 1.54 2.52
C ALA A 294 2.05 0.82 3.40
N VAL A 295 2.09 1.13 4.70
CA VAL A 295 3.22 0.73 5.57
C VAL A 295 3.24 -0.75 5.92
N GLY A 296 2.10 -1.42 6.00
CA GLY A 296 2.08 -2.85 6.24
C GLY A 296 2.72 -3.62 5.07
N GLN A 297 2.42 -3.22 3.84
CA GLN A 297 3.10 -3.74 2.65
C GLN A 297 4.59 -3.35 2.63
N ALA A 298 4.94 -2.13 3.07
CA ALA A 298 6.34 -1.72 3.16
C ALA A 298 7.14 -2.56 4.18
N ILE A 299 6.55 -2.93 5.33
CA ILE A 299 7.17 -3.87 6.28
C ILE A 299 7.23 -5.28 5.69
N GLN A 300 6.20 -5.75 4.99
CA GLN A 300 6.24 -7.03 4.26
C GLN A 300 7.41 -7.04 3.26
N ASN A 301 7.61 -5.95 2.52
CA ASN A 301 8.76 -5.78 1.62
C ASN A 301 10.09 -5.80 2.39
N MET A 302 10.20 -5.10 3.51
CA MET A 302 11.38 -5.17 4.38
C MET A 302 11.69 -6.61 4.79
N ASN A 303 10.70 -7.34 5.28
CA ASN A 303 10.87 -8.71 5.70
C ASN A 303 11.42 -9.60 4.56
N LEU A 304 10.87 -9.46 3.35
CA LEU A 304 11.36 -10.15 2.15
C LEU A 304 12.79 -9.76 1.79
N MET A 305 13.12 -8.46 1.81
CA MET A 305 14.46 -7.94 1.50
C MET A 305 15.54 -8.44 2.48
N PHE A 306 15.16 -8.77 3.70
CA PHE A 306 16.08 -9.30 4.73
C PHE A 306 15.97 -10.81 4.92
N GLY A 307 15.15 -11.50 4.12
CA GLY A 307 15.02 -12.96 4.14
C GLY A 307 14.41 -13.54 5.41
N ILE A 308 13.57 -12.77 6.11
CA ILE A 308 12.81 -13.22 7.28
C ILE A 308 11.36 -13.56 6.89
N ASP A 309 10.58 -14.12 7.82
CA ASP A 309 9.14 -14.40 7.59
C ASP A 309 8.42 -13.11 7.19
N GLU A 310 7.86 -13.09 5.97
CA GLU A 310 7.16 -11.91 5.43
C GLU A 310 5.98 -11.45 6.29
N THR A 311 5.47 -12.31 7.18
CA THR A 311 4.37 -12.00 8.10
C THR A 311 4.81 -11.44 9.45
N ALA A 312 6.12 -11.39 9.73
CA ALA A 312 6.64 -10.90 11.00
C ALA A 312 6.16 -9.47 11.29
N GLY A 313 5.65 -9.21 12.49
CA GLY A 313 5.09 -7.92 12.91
C GLY A 313 3.74 -7.53 12.28
N LEU A 314 3.17 -8.36 11.38
CA LEU A 314 2.00 -8.01 10.58
C LEU A 314 0.75 -8.87 10.83
N ARG A 315 0.78 -9.77 11.82
CA ARG A 315 -0.37 -10.61 12.20
C ARG A 315 -1.36 -9.82 13.06
N LEU A 316 -2.06 -8.87 12.43
CA LEU A 316 -3.00 -7.96 13.06
C LEU A 316 -4.44 -8.48 12.97
N LYS A 317 -5.31 -8.01 13.88
CA LYS A 317 -6.74 -8.30 13.86
C LYS A 317 -7.55 -7.11 13.33
N ALA A 318 -8.56 -7.41 12.52
CA ALA A 318 -9.52 -6.42 12.07
C ALA A 318 -10.38 -5.90 13.23
N SER A 319 -10.80 -4.63 13.12
CA SER A 319 -11.81 -4.04 13.98
C SER A 319 -13.17 -4.38 13.38
N ALA A 320 -13.70 -5.57 13.65
CA ALA A 320 -14.91 -6.08 13.01
C ALA A 320 -16.23 -5.39 13.48
N PHE A 321 -16.17 -4.60 14.56
CA PHE A 321 -17.32 -3.87 15.14
C PHE A 321 -16.90 -2.62 15.91
#